data_d9836187b464af8e14fdb3e23d78fb58
#
_entry.id   d9836187b464af8e14fdb3e23d78fb58
#
_cell.length_a   1.000
_cell.length_b   1.000
_cell.length_c   1.000
_cell.angle_alpha   90.00
_cell.angle_beta   90.00
_cell.angle_gamma   90.00
#
_symmetry.space_group_name_H-M   'P 1'
#
loop_
_entity.id
_entity.type
_entity.pdbx_description
1 polymer ?
#
loop_
_entity_poly.entity_id
_entity_poly.type
_entity_poly.pdbx_seq_one_letter_code
_entity_poly.pdbx_strand_id
1 'polypeptide(L)'
;MKISENSAEELPVPAEQGASGWPVPPQPVAPWWHTAIVIAVILGVSVVSSTQAKASALAQHHMQHYAFTMAWEIALGVLTWWGIRMRRVPLRRLLGERRAGVRAWFTDFGVALIFWLMASIVLAAIEGVLRVLHLVREQKTILAIAPQTGWEVLVWVALSTTAGIVEEFVFRGYLLQQFASINGKLPVREKSMGGGGSLWLGVLMSSLLFGAAHGYEGLGAMIAIVAFGAMFCLLAIQRKSLRAGMMAHAWYDSLTGIALAIAKHMRVI
;
A
#
# COMPACT_ATOMS: atom_id res chain seq x y z
N MET A 1 -56.97 46.53 10.34
CA MET A 1 -56.75 45.08 10.18
C MET A 1 -55.40 44.92 9.46
N LYS A 2 -54.29 44.74 10.21
CA LYS A 2 -52.93 44.59 9.68
C LYS A 2 -52.65 43.11 9.63
N ILE A 3 -52.43 42.62 8.42
CA ILE A 3 -51.97 41.24 8.17
C ILE A 3 -50.47 41.19 8.46
N SER A 4 -50.11 40.41 9.46
CA SER A 4 -48.72 40.11 9.82
C SER A 4 -48.11 39.21 8.75
N GLU A 5 -47.09 39.68 8.04
CA GLU A 5 -46.24 38.88 7.19
C GLU A 5 -45.42 37.93 8.08
N ASN A 6 -45.70 36.67 7.86
CA ASN A 6 -44.98 35.55 8.51
C ASN A 6 -43.62 35.40 7.86
N SER A 7 -42.58 35.91 8.53
CA SER A 7 -41.19 35.66 8.13
C SER A 7 -40.91 34.16 8.29
N ALA A 8 -40.82 33.46 7.17
CA ALA A 8 -40.30 32.11 7.15
C ALA A 8 -38.86 32.16 7.63
N GLU A 9 -38.64 31.67 8.83
CA GLU A 9 -37.30 31.46 9.42
C GLU A 9 -36.61 30.40 8.57
N GLU A 10 -35.72 30.85 7.69
CA GLU A 10 -34.81 29.93 6.96
C GLU A 10 -33.99 29.17 7.99
N LEU A 11 -34.33 27.91 8.20
CA LEU A 11 -33.49 26.97 8.96
C LEU A 11 -32.09 27.00 8.38
N PRO A 12 -31.07 27.23 9.21
CA PRO A 12 -29.68 27.21 8.72
C PRO A 12 -29.39 25.85 8.09
N VAL A 13 -29.08 25.86 6.80
CA VAL A 13 -28.54 24.70 6.09
C VAL A 13 -27.36 24.21 6.94
N PRO A 14 -27.35 22.94 7.39
CA PRO A 14 -26.22 22.42 8.14
C PRO A 14 -24.99 22.62 7.27
N ALA A 15 -24.05 23.44 7.75
CA ALA A 15 -22.76 23.57 7.11
C ALA A 15 -22.26 22.14 6.85
N GLU A 16 -22.00 21.80 5.59
CA GLU A 16 -21.31 20.58 5.23
C GLU A 16 -20.02 20.61 6.06
N GLN A 17 -20.05 19.95 7.20
CA GLN A 17 -18.86 19.68 7.98
C GLN A 17 -17.95 18.94 7.03
N GLY A 18 -16.91 19.62 6.57
CA GLY A 18 -15.82 19.08 5.79
C GLY A 18 -15.15 17.93 6.55
N ALA A 19 -15.87 16.84 6.62
CA ALA A 19 -15.37 15.61 7.17
C ALA A 19 -14.25 15.14 6.23
N SER A 20 -13.02 15.38 6.63
CA SER A 20 -11.88 14.64 6.12
C SER A 20 -12.18 13.16 6.39
N GLY A 21 -12.85 12.51 5.44
CA GLY A 21 -13.37 11.15 5.60
C GLY A 21 -12.26 10.07 5.60
N TRP A 22 -11.03 10.44 5.81
CA TRP A 22 -9.91 9.54 5.99
C TRP A 22 -9.71 9.25 7.49
N PRO A 23 -9.45 8.00 7.94
CA PRO A 23 -9.21 6.80 7.14
C PRO A 23 -10.42 5.92 6.84
N VAL A 24 -11.60 6.16 7.39
CA VAL A 24 -12.73 5.22 7.29
C VAL A 24 -13.92 5.87 6.59
N PRO A 25 -14.20 5.51 5.32
CA PRO A 25 -15.46 5.89 4.71
C PRO A 25 -16.62 5.14 5.37
N PRO A 26 -17.79 5.78 5.55
CA PRO A 26 -18.99 5.10 6.06
C PRO A 26 -19.54 4.02 5.12
N GLN A 27 -19.05 3.99 3.88
CA GLN A 27 -19.48 3.07 2.83
C GLN A 27 -18.27 2.49 2.09
N PRO A 28 -18.40 1.27 1.52
CA PRO A 28 -17.37 0.66 0.70
C PRO A 28 -16.95 1.58 -0.47
N VAL A 29 -15.65 1.64 -0.74
CA VAL A 29 -15.08 2.47 -1.82
C VAL A 29 -15.29 1.87 -3.22
N ALA A 30 -15.64 0.57 -3.29
CA ALA A 30 -15.99 -0.14 -4.53
C ALA A 30 -17.05 -1.21 -4.25
N PRO A 31 -17.70 -1.78 -5.29
CA PRO A 31 -18.55 -2.95 -5.13
C PRO A 31 -17.79 -4.15 -4.59
N TRP A 32 -18.37 -4.92 -3.67
CA TRP A 32 -17.70 -6.08 -3.05
C TRP A 32 -17.32 -7.18 -4.03
N TRP A 33 -18.12 -7.40 -5.07
CA TRP A 33 -17.76 -8.35 -6.13
C TRP A 33 -16.48 -7.94 -6.86
N HIS A 34 -16.28 -6.63 -7.08
CA HIS A 34 -15.06 -6.10 -7.67
C HIS A 34 -13.86 -6.33 -6.74
N THR A 35 -14.06 -6.09 -5.43
CA THR A 35 -13.02 -6.38 -4.42
C THR A 35 -12.62 -7.85 -4.44
N ALA A 36 -13.60 -8.76 -4.56
CA ALA A 36 -13.32 -10.19 -4.69
C ALA A 36 -12.48 -10.51 -5.94
N ILE A 37 -12.77 -9.86 -7.07
CA ILE A 37 -11.97 -10.00 -8.29
C ILE A 37 -10.54 -9.49 -8.06
N VAL A 38 -10.36 -8.30 -7.49
CA VAL A 38 -9.02 -7.74 -7.20
C VAL A 38 -8.21 -8.69 -6.31
N ILE A 39 -8.82 -9.22 -5.25
CA ILE A 39 -8.17 -10.18 -4.35
C ILE A 39 -7.82 -11.47 -5.11
N ALA A 40 -8.75 -12.03 -5.88
CA ALA A 40 -8.54 -13.25 -6.65
C ALA A 40 -7.40 -13.09 -7.66
N VAL A 41 -7.32 -11.93 -8.31
CA VAL A 41 -6.27 -11.59 -9.28
C VAL A 41 -4.91 -11.47 -8.56
N ILE A 42 -4.82 -10.76 -7.43
CA ILE A 42 -3.60 -10.63 -6.63
C ILE A 42 -3.10 -12.02 -6.19
N LEU A 43 -3.97 -12.81 -5.57
CA LEU A 43 -3.60 -14.12 -5.06
C LEU A 43 -3.29 -15.11 -6.19
N GLY A 44 -4.04 -15.07 -7.31
CA GLY A 44 -3.80 -15.88 -8.47
C GLY A 44 -2.42 -15.64 -9.09
N VAL A 45 -2.04 -14.36 -9.24
CA VAL A 45 -0.70 -14.00 -9.74
C VAL A 45 0.38 -14.41 -8.75
N SER A 46 0.18 -14.22 -7.44
CA SER A 46 1.12 -14.68 -6.41
C SER A 46 1.37 -16.20 -6.49
N VAL A 47 0.32 -17.01 -6.64
CA VAL A 47 0.43 -18.47 -6.79
C VAL A 47 1.17 -18.83 -8.08
N VAL A 48 0.81 -18.23 -9.22
CA VAL A 48 1.49 -18.47 -10.50
C VAL A 48 2.97 -18.08 -10.40
N SER A 49 3.28 -16.91 -9.86
CA SER A 49 4.67 -16.47 -9.67
C SER A 49 5.46 -17.41 -8.76
N SER A 50 4.85 -17.93 -7.69
CA SER A 50 5.50 -18.88 -6.78
C SER A 50 5.82 -20.21 -7.44
N THR A 51 4.97 -20.68 -8.39
CA THR A 51 5.20 -21.93 -9.11
C THR A 51 6.19 -21.79 -10.26
N GLN A 52 6.28 -20.60 -10.87
CA GLN A 52 7.12 -20.34 -12.04
C GLN A 52 8.49 -19.72 -11.69
N ALA A 53 8.71 -19.29 -10.46
CA ALA A 53 9.92 -18.62 -10.01
C ALA A 53 11.13 -19.57 -9.97
N LYS A 54 11.60 -20.01 -11.16
CA LYS A 54 12.90 -20.64 -11.30
C LYS A 54 13.95 -19.54 -11.39
N ALA A 55 14.76 -19.42 -10.35
CA ALA A 55 15.80 -18.40 -10.25
C ALA A 55 16.71 -18.32 -11.48
N SER A 56 17.01 -19.47 -12.12
CA SER A 56 17.82 -19.55 -13.33
C SER A 56 17.18 -18.87 -14.55
N ALA A 57 15.86 -18.95 -14.71
CA ALA A 57 15.17 -18.30 -15.82
C ALA A 57 15.07 -16.77 -15.60
N LEU A 58 14.83 -16.35 -14.37
CA LEU A 58 14.77 -14.92 -14.01
C LEU A 58 16.14 -14.24 -14.20
N ALA A 59 17.23 -14.92 -13.86
CA ALA A 59 18.59 -14.39 -14.01
C ALA A 59 19.00 -14.13 -15.48
N GLN A 60 18.33 -14.71 -16.46
CA GLN A 60 18.65 -14.53 -17.88
C GLN A 60 17.85 -13.40 -18.55
N HIS A 61 16.74 -12.96 -17.96
CA HIS A 61 15.79 -12.06 -18.61
C HIS A 61 15.31 -10.90 -17.70
N HIS A 62 16.24 -10.24 -16.98
CA HIS A 62 15.93 -9.19 -16.01
C HIS A 62 15.02 -8.10 -16.60
N MET A 63 15.38 -7.56 -17.75
CA MET A 63 14.64 -6.45 -18.38
C MET A 63 13.19 -6.85 -18.74
N GLN A 64 13.00 -8.07 -19.21
CA GLN A 64 11.65 -8.57 -19.51
C GLN A 64 10.84 -8.74 -18.23
N HIS A 65 11.47 -9.23 -17.18
CA HIS A 65 10.85 -9.37 -15.86
C HIS A 65 10.44 -8.01 -15.31
N TYR A 66 11.33 -7.01 -15.34
CA TYR A 66 11.01 -5.65 -14.86
C TYR A 66 9.88 -5.00 -15.67
N ALA A 67 9.91 -5.13 -17.00
CA ALA A 67 8.85 -4.60 -17.86
C ALA A 67 7.50 -5.28 -17.59
N PHE A 68 7.49 -6.61 -17.42
CA PHE A 68 6.29 -7.36 -17.10
C PHE A 68 5.73 -6.97 -15.72
N THR A 69 6.59 -6.89 -14.69
CA THR A 69 6.16 -6.50 -13.34
C THR A 69 5.62 -5.07 -13.33
N MET A 70 6.26 -4.14 -14.02
CA MET A 70 5.77 -2.75 -14.13
C MET A 70 4.41 -2.69 -14.85
N ALA A 71 4.26 -3.44 -15.95
CA ALA A 71 2.97 -3.53 -16.66
C ALA A 71 1.88 -4.16 -15.78
N TRP A 72 2.23 -5.18 -15.01
CA TRP A 72 1.34 -5.80 -14.02
C TRP A 72 0.89 -4.80 -12.96
N GLU A 73 1.81 -4.06 -12.34
CA GLU A 73 1.49 -3.03 -11.35
C GLU A 73 0.51 -2.01 -11.93
N ILE A 74 0.81 -1.47 -13.12
CA ILE A 74 -0.07 -0.51 -13.77
C ILE A 74 -1.47 -1.11 -14.04
N ALA A 75 -1.53 -2.35 -14.53
CA ALA A 75 -2.81 -3.04 -14.78
C ALA A 75 -3.62 -3.22 -13.49
N LEU A 76 -2.98 -3.59 -12.38
CA LEU A 76 -3.60 -3.73 -11.06
C LEU A 76 -4.12 -2.37 -10.56
N GLY A 77 -3.34 -1.30 -10.73
CA GLY A 77 -3.73 0.06 -10.40
C GLY A 77 -4.96 0.52 -11.20
N VAL A 78 -4.98 0.25 -12.51
CA VAL A 78 -6.11 0.57 -13.39
C VAL A 78 -7.35 -0.24 -13.01
N LEU A 79 -7.21 -1.54 -12.76
CA LEU A 79 -8.31 -2.40 -12.29
C LEU A 79 -8.90 -1.83 -10.99
N THR A 80 -8.06 -1.51 -10.02
CA THR A 80 -8.47 -0.94 -8.73
C THR A 80 -9.20 0.39 -8.91
N TRP A 81 -8.63 1.28 -9.72
CA TRP A 81 -9.25 2.57 -10.03
C TRP A 81 -10.63 2.42 -10.69
N TRP A 82 -10.82 1.45 -11.55
CA TRP A 82 -12.10 1.17 -12.20
C TRP A 82 -13.20 0.86 -11.17
N GLY A 83 -12.93 0.01 -10.18
CA GLY A 83 -13.87 -0.29 -9.10
C GLY A 83 -14.24 0.92 -8.24
N ILE A 84 -13.26 1.77 -7.95
CA ILE A 84 -13.45 3.03 -7.22
C ILE A 84 -14.35 3.97 -8.02
N ARG A 85 -14.11 4.07 -9.33
CA ARG A 85 -14.90 4.90 -10.24
C ARG A 85 -16.36 4.46 -10.33
N MET A 86 -16.65 3.16 -10.23
CA MET A 86 -18.04 2.64 -10.18
C MET A 86 -18.84 3.22 -9.01
N ARG A 87 -18.20 3.50 -7.89
CA ARG A 87 -18.81 4.14 -6.71
C ARG A 87 -18.68 5.66 -6.71
N ARG A 88 -18.10 6.24 -7.77
CA ARG A 88 -17.87 7.69 -7.91
C ARG A 88 -17.09 8.29 -6.73
N VAL A 89 -16.25 7.50 -6.07
CA VAL A 89 -15.39 7.98 -4.98
C VAL A 89 -14.27 8.84 -5.57
N PRO A 90 -14.10 10.08 -5.13
CA PRO A 90 -13.02 10.93 -5.65
C PRO A 90 -11.66 10.41 -5.16
N LEU A 91 -10.67 10.30 -6.07
CA LEU A 91 -9.33 9.80 -5.74
C LEU A 91 -8.66 10.57 -4.59
N ARG A 92 -8.89 11.89 -4.49
CA ARG A 92 -8.38 12.72 -3.38
C ARG A 92 -8.77 12.18 -2.00
N ARG A 93 -9.92 11.53 -1.90
CA ARG A 93 -10.38 10.92 -0.65
C ARG A 93 -9.54 9.70 -0.27
N LEU A 94 -9.02 8.97 -1.25
CA LEU A 94 -8.20 7.77 -1.05
C LEU A 94 -6.72 8.10 -0.89
N LEU A 95 -6.22 9.05 -1.68
CA LEU A 95 -4.83 9.51 -1.63
C LEU A 95 -4.54 10.41 -0.42
N GLY A 96 -5.61 10.95 0.21
CA GLY A 96 -5.52 11.92 1.28
C GLY A 96 -5.53 13.36 0.80
N GLU A 97 -5.67 14.29 1.74
CA GLU A 97 -5.74 15.71 1.45
C GLU A 97 -4.45 16.21 0.81
N ARG A 98 -4.62 16.97 -0.29
CA ARG A 98 -3.51 17.63 -0.95
C ARG A 98 -3.07 18.83 -0.12
N ARG A 99 -2.14 18.63 0.78
CA ARG A 99 -1.46 19.75 1.40
C ARG A 99 -0.63 20.46 0.32
N ALA A 100 -0.98 21.70 0.02
CA ALA A 100 -0.29 22.50 -0.99
C ALA A 100 0.97 23.15 -0.41
N GLY A 101 1.98 23.32 -1.25
CA GLY A 101 3.17 24.11 -0.96
C GLY A 101 4.43 23.29 -0.65
N VAL A 102 5.54 23.95 -0.80
CA VAL A 102 6.90 23.38 -0.64
C VAL A 102 7.10 22.81 0.77
N ARG A 103 6.59 23.49 1.79
CA ARG A 103 6.68 23.06 3.20
C ARG A 103 6.00 21.68 3.41
N ALA A 104 4.86 21.47 2.78
CA ALA A 104 4.15 20.18 2.90
C ALA A 104 4.94 19.05 2.27
N TRP A 105 5.59 19.31 1.13
CA TRP A 105 6.44 18.34 0.45
C TRP A 105 7.65 17.96 1.34
N PHE A 106 8.36 18.93 1.91
CA PHE A 106 9.48 18.67 2.83
C PHE A 106 9.02 17.91 4.09
N THR A 107 7.81 18.19 4.59
CA THR A 107 7.26 17.44 5.73
C THR A 107 7.01 15.97 5.34
N ASP A 108 6.39 15.70 4.17
CA ASP A 108 6.15 14.34 3.70
C ASP A 108 7.47 13.62 3.43
N PHE A 109 8.47 14.31 2.87
CA PHE A 109 9.82 13.79 2.67
C PHE A 109 10.50 13.40 3.99
N GLY A 110 10.50 14.30 4.98
CA GLY A 110 11.09 14.02 6.30
C GLY A 110 10.41 12.88 7.02
N VAL A 111 9.06 12.80 6.95
CA VAL A 111 8.30 11.69 7.51
C VAL A 111 8.62 10.38 6.78
N ALA A 112 8.72 10.40 5.45
CA ALA A 112 9.10 9.23 4.67
C ALA A 112 10.50 8.73 5.04
N LEU A 113 11.46 9.63 5.24
CA LEU A 113 12.83 9.28 5.64
C LEU A 113 12.87 8.64 7.03
N ILE A 114 12.21 9.25 8.01
CA ILE A 114 12.16 8.71 9.39
C ILE A 114 11.46 7.33 9.37
N PHE A 115 10.35 7.22 8.64
CA PHE A 115 9.64 5.97 8.51
C PHE A 115 10.49 4.89 7.83
N TRP A 116 11.19 5.21 6.75
CA TRP A 116 12.07 4.29 6.05
C TRP A 116 13.18 3.75 6.97
N LEU A 117 13.85 4.63 7.74
CA LEU A 117 14.86 4.22 8.72
C LEU A 117 14.28 3.30 9.79
N MET A 118 13.14 3.69 10.37
CA MET A 118 12.47 2.90 11.40
C MET A 118 12.00 1.55 10.87
N ALA A 119 11.40 1.52 9.68
CA ALA A 119 10.96 0.30 9.03
C ALA A 119 12.12 -0.63 8.73
N SER A 120 13.25 -0.12 8.24
CA SER A 120 14.45 -0.91 7.98
C SER A 120 14.98 -1.57 9.25
N ILE A 121 15.01 -0.87 10.39
CA ILE A 121 15.43 -1.43 11.69
C ILE A 121 14.45 -2.53 12.14
N VAL A 122 13.15 -2.27 12.08
CA VAL A 122 12.12 -3.24 12.49
C VAL A 122 12.18 -4.49 11.63
N LEU A 123 12.29 -4.33 10.30
CA LEU A 123 12.36 -5.47 9.39
C LEU A 123 13.65 -6.28 9.59
N ALA A 124 14.79 -5.63 9.82
CA ALA A 124 16.05 -6.32 10.13
C ALA A 124 15.93 -7.13 11.44
N ALA A 125 15.25 -6.58 12.46
CA ALA A 125 15.00 -7.30 13.71
C ALA A 125 14.07 -8.51 13.48
N ILE A 126 12.98 -8.35 12.73
CA ILE A 126 12.06 -9.44 12.37
C ILE A 126 12.82 -10.52 11.59
N GLU A 127 13.60 -10.14 10.59
CA GLU A 127 14.38 -11.09 9.80
C GLU A 127 15.41 -11.84 10.68
N GLY A 128 16.06 -11.16 11.63
CA GLY A 128 16.94 -11.77 12.61
C GLY A 128 16.22 -12.85 13.43
N VAL A 129 15.03 -12.57 13.94
CA VAL A 129 14.20 -13.53 14.67
C VAL A 129 13.81 -14.72 13.78
N LEU A 130 13.33 -14.43 12.56
CA LEU A 130 12.91 -15.48 11.63
C LEU A 130 14.08 -16.38 11.20
N ARG A 131 15.31 -15.85 11.12
CA ARG A 131 16.53 -16.65 10.88
C ARG A 131 16.81 -17.60 12.05
N VAL A 132 16.73 -17.12 13.28
CA VAL A 132 16.90 -17.97 14.50
C VAL A 132 15.84 -19.08 14.54
N LEU A 133 14.61 -18.78 14.07
CA LEU A 133 13.52 -19.76 13.98
C LEU A 133 13.62 -20.67 12.74
N HIS A 134 14.67 -20.57 11.93
CA HIS A 134 14.85 -21.30 10.66
C HIS A 134 13.70 -21.13 9.66
N LEU A 135 12.97 -20.02 9.72
CA LEU A 135 11.86 -19.69 8.81
C LEU A 135 12.31 -18.91 7.57
N VAL A 136 13.52 -18.34 7.57
CA VAL A 136 14.10 -17.68 6.42
C VAL A 136 14.88 -18.69 5.59
N ARG A 137 14.48 -18.85 4.35
CA ARG A 137 15.27 -19.51 3.31
C ARG A 137 16.09 -18.48 2.53
N GLU A 138 17.15 -18.92 1.87
CA GLU A 138 17.89 -18.04 0.95
C GLU A 138 16.93 -17.40 -0.06
N GLN A 139 16.96 -16.07 -0.15
CA GLN A 139 16.12 -15.31 -1.08
C GLN A 139 16.68 -15.39 -2.51
N LYS A 140 16.80 -16.62 -3.04
CA LYS A 140 17.35 -16.87 -4.38
C LYS A 140 16.65 -16.11 -5.48
N THR A 141 15.35 -15.89 -5.32
CA THR A 141 14.52 -15.17 -6.30
C THR A 141 14.93 -13.71 -6.41
N ILE A 142 15.04 -13.00 -5.28
CA ILE A 142 15.44 -11.58 -5.26
C ILE A 142 16.88 -11.41 -5.73
N LEU A 143 17.77 -12.29 -5.29
CA LEU A 143 19.15 -12.29 -5.76
C LEU A 143 19.25 -12.54 -7.28
N ALA A 144 18.38 -13.38 -7.83
CA ALA A 144 18.36 -13.68 -9.26
C ALA A 144 17.94 -12.48 -10.10
N ILE A 145 16.98 -11.66 -9.62
CA ILE A 145 16.47 -10.49 -10.35
C ILE A 145 17.20 -9.18 -10.01
N ALA A 146 18.17 -9.20 -9.08
CA ALA A 146 18.91 -8.00 -8.69
C ALA A 146 19.66 -7.40 -9.89
N PRO A 147 19.63 -6.07 -10.08
CA PRO A 147 20.22 -5.41 -11.22
C PRO A 147 21.74 -5.63 -11.28
N GLN A 148 22.30 -5.77 -12.49
CA GLN A 148 23.70 -6.06 -12.73
C GLN A 148 24.42 -4.94 -13.50
N THR A 149 23.67 -4.12 -14.20
CA THR A 149 24.20 -3.00 -14.99
C THR A 149 23.60 -1.67 -14.53
N GLY A 150 24.27 -0.56 -14.83
CA GLY A 150 23.76 0.77 -14.50
C GLY A 150 22.40 1.06 -15.15
N TRP A 151 22.16 0.52 -16.36
CA TRP A 151 20.86 0.65 -17.03
C TRP A 151 19.77 -0.15 -16.29
N GLU A 152 20.07 -1.36 -15.87
CA GLU A 152 19.14 -2.16 -15.06
C GLU A 152 18.82 -1.50 -13.72
N VAL A 153 19.79 -0.81 -13.09
CA VAL A 153 19.56 -0.01 -11.88
C VAL A 153 18.55 1.11 -12.15
N LEU A 154 18.65 1.82 -13.27
CA LEU A 154 17.70 2.88 -13.63
C LEU A 154 16.28 2.32 -13.82
N VAL A 155 16.16 1.20 -14.52
CA VAL A 155 14.85 0.54 -14.72
C VAL A 155 14.31 -0.03 -13.42
N TRP A 156 15.16 -0.57 -12.56
CA TRP A 156 14.77 -1.01 -11.22
C TRP A 156 14.20 0.14 -10.37
N VAL A 157 14.84 1.31 -10.38
CA VAL A 157 14.32 2.51 -9.68
C VAL A 157 12.96 2.95 -10.24
N ALA A 158 12.78 2.87 -11.57
CA ALA A 158 11.49 3.16 -12.18
C ALA A 158 10.42 2.14 -11.77
N LEU A 159 10.76 0.84 -11.73
CA LEU A 159 9.89 -0.24 -11.24
C LEU A 159 9.53 -0.01 -9.77
N SER A 160 10.52 0.22 -8.90
CA SER A 160 10.34 0.48 -7.48
C SER A 160 9.44 1.70 -7.22
N THR A 161 9.58 2.73 -8.04
CA THR A 161 8.73 3.93 -7.97
C THR A 161 7.29 3.60 -8.36
N THR A 162 7.11 2.81 -9.43
CA THR A 162 5.79 2.36 -9.88
C THR A 162 5.12 1.49 -8.84
N ALA A 163 5.84 0.49 -8.30
CA ALA A 163 5.36 -0.39 -7.24
C ALA A 163 4.98 0.41 -5.98
N GLY A 164 5.87 1.28 -5.49
CA GLY A 164 5.60 2.11 -4.32
C GLY A 164 4.37 3.02 -4.45
N ILE A 165 4.06 3.49 -5.66
CA ILE A 165 2.84 4.28 -5.91
C ILE A 165 1.61 3.37 -5.99
N VAL A 166 1.68 2.33 -6.81
CA VAL A 166 0.52 1.48 -7.10
C VAL A 166 0.15 0.61 -5.91
N GLU A 167 1.11 -0.02 -5.26
CA GLU A 167 0.83 -0.89 -4.11
C GLU A 167 0.29 -0.08 -2.92
N GLU A 168 0.83 1.11 -2.63
CA GLU A 168 0.23 1.97 -1.61
C GLU A 168 -1.19 2.39 -1.98
N PHE A 169 -1.47 2.67 -3.25
CA PHE A 169 -2.82 2.97 -3.72
C PHE A 169 -3.76 1.77 -3.58
N VAL A 170 -3.33 0.57 -3.96
CA VAL A 170 -4.13 -0.66 -3.90
C VAL A 170 -4.35 -1.09 -2.45
N PHE A 171 -3.29 -1.21 -1.66
CA PHE A 171 -3.38 -1.80 -0.32
C PHE A 171 -3.86 -0.79 0.72
N ARG A 172 -3.39 0.46 0.71
CA ARG A 172 -3.72 1.48 1.73
C ARG A 172 -4.82 2.43 1.26
N GLY A 173 -4.81 2.80 -0.02
CA GLY A 173 -5.86 3.62 -0.62
C GLY A 173 -7.18 2.89 -0.79
N TYR A 174 -7.14 1.63 -1.22
CA TYR A 174 -8.33 0.86 -1.56
C TYR A 174 -8.66 -0.24 -0.53
N LEU A 175 -7.84 -1.29 -0.38
CA LEU A 175 -8.17 -2.45 0.44
C LEU A 175 -8.34 -2.10 1.92
N LEU A 176 -7.44 -1.30 2.51
CA LEU A 176 -7.57 -0.81 3.88
C LEU A 176 -8.93 -0.16 4.10
N GLN A 177 -9.32 0.78 3.24
CA GLN A 177 -10.58 1.51 3.38
C GLN A 177 -11.80 0.64 3.05
N GLN A 178 -11.67 -0.28 2.10
CA GLN A 178 -12.71 -1.23 1.74
C GLN A 178 -13.07 -2.13 2.94
N PHE A 179 -12.08 -2.75 3.56
CA PHE A 179 -12.30 -3.61 4.73
C PHE A 179 -12.70 -2.82 5.97
N ALA A 180 -12.16 -1.62 6.17
CA ALA A 180 -12.57 -0.74 7.26
C ALA A 180 -14.06 -0.34 7.18
N SER A 181 -14.66 -0.38 5.99
CA SER A 181 -16.08 -0.06 5.80
C SER A 181 -17.06 -1.16 6.25
N ILE A 182 -16.60 -2.38 6.53
CA ILE A 182 -17.46 -3.54 6.87
C ILE A 182 -18.35 -3.22 8.07
N ASN A 183 -17.83 -2.59 9.10
CA ASN A 183 -18.54 -2.24 10.34
C ASN A 183 -19.15 -0.83 10.33
N GLY A 184 -19.18 -0.15 9.17
CA GLY A 184 -19.74 1.20 9.04
C GLY A 184 -21.24 1.32 9.40
N LYS A 185 -21.92 0.18 9.57
CA LYS A 185 -23.37 0.10 9.91
C LYS A 185 -23.63 -0.09 11.41
N LEU A 186 -22.61 -0.18 12.27
CA LEU A 186 -22.83 -0.34 13.71
C LEU A 186 -23.44 0.94 14.33
N PRO A 187 -24.40 0.79 15.27
CA PRO A 187 -25.06 1.92 15.92
C PRO A 187 -24.05 2.84 16.63
N VAL A 188 -24.37 4.13 16.69
CA VAL A 188 -23.55 5.21 17.28
C VAL A 188 -23.07 4.91 18.72
N ARG A 189 -23.82 4.09 19.48
CA ARG A 189 -23.52 3.74 20.87
C ARG A 189 -22.24 2.92 21.03
N GLU A 190 -21.89 2.08 20.03
CA GLU A 190 -20.62 1.30 20.06
C GLU A 190 -19.42 2.09 19.52
N LYS A 191 -19.66 3.21 18.84
CA LYS A 191 -18.61 4.12 18.37
C LYS A 191 -17.91 4.91 19.49
N SER A 192 -18.56 5.05 20.67
CA SER A 192 -18.02 5.83 21.79
C SER A 192 -16.89 5.14 22.55
N MET A 193 -16.67 3.87 22.37
CA MET A 193 -15.56 3.12 22.94
C MET A 193 -14.38 2.92 21.95
N GLY A 194 -14.03 3.97 21.24
CA GLY A 194 -12.94 3.98 20.27
C GLY A 194 -13.33 3.18 19.02
N GLY A 195 -13.97 3.82 18.05
CA GLY A 195 -14.42 3.23 16.76
C GLY A 195 -13.33 2.55 15.91
N GLY A 196 -12.45 1.82 16.56
CA GLY A 196 -11.27 1.15 16.05
C GLY A 196 -11.49 -0.23 15.45
N GLY A 197 -12.61 -0.90 15.75
CA GLY A 197 -12.78 -2.30 15.36
C GLY A 197 -12.72 -2.50 13.83
N SER A 198 -13.38 -1.66 13.05
CA SER A 198 -13.35 -1.76 11.59
C SER A 198 -12.03 -1.32 10.98
N LEU A 199 -11.40 -0.29 11.54
CA LEU A 199 -10.11 0.20 11.07
C LEU A 199 -9.01 -0.86 11.24
N TRP A 200 -8.98 -1.52 12.41
CA TRP A 200 -8.03 -2.62 12.66
C TRP A 200 -8.27 -3.83 11.76
N LEU A 201 -9.53 -4.12 11.43
CA LEU A 201 -9.84 -5.14 10.42
C LEU A 201 -9.27 -4.74 9.05
N GLY A 202 -9.40 -3.48 8.68
CA GLY A 202 -8.78 -2.94 7.45
C GLY A 202 -7.26 -3.11 7.46
N VAL A 203 -6.58 -2.75 8.56
CA VAL A 203 -5.13 -2.94 8.73
C VAL A 203 -4.76 -4.42 8.61
N LEU A 204 -5.44 -5.29 9.34
CA LEU A 204 -5.16 -6.72 9.34
C LEU A 204 -5.32 -7.33 7.94
N MET A 205 -6.49 -7.15 7.32
CA MET A 205 -6.79 -7.76 6.02
C MET A 205 -5.90 -7.22 4.90
N SER A 206 -5.67 -5.90 4.87
CA SER A 206 -4.78 -5.29 3.88
C SER A 206 -3.34 -5.79 4.02
N SER A 207 -2.84 -5.91 5.25
CA SER A 207 -1.46 -6.37 5.51
C SER A 207 -1.29 -7.86 5.21
N LEU A 208 -2.26 -8.70 5.56
CA LEU A 208 -2.23 -10.13 5.24
C LEU A 208 -2.25 -10.35 3.72
N LEU A 209 -3.09 -9.62 2.99
CA LEU A 209 -3.14 -9.69 1.52
C LEU A 209 -1.83 -9.17 0.90
N PHE A 210 -1.23 -8.14 1.47
CA PHE A 210 0.06 -7.62 1.02
C PHE A 210 1.17 -8.66 1.17
N GLY A 211 1.28 -9.31 2.32
CA GLY A 211 2.22 -10.42 2.49
C GLY A 211 1.93 -11.62 1.59
N ALA A 212 0.64 -11.98 1.42
CA ALA A 212 0.24 -13.08 0.53
C ALA A 212 0.54 -12.80 -0.95
N ALA A 213 0.49 -11.54 -1.38
CA ALA A 213 0.90 -11.12 -2.73
C ALA A 213 2.37 -11.46 -3.03
N HIS A 214 3.22 -11.55 -2.00
CA HIS A 214 4.64 -11.84 -2.09
C HIS A 214 5.00 -13.30 -1.78
N GLY A 215 4.06 -14.22 -1.98
CA GLY A 215 4.24 -15.66 -1.73
C GLY A 215 5.45 -16.29 -2.46
N TYR A 216 5.86 -15.73 -3.58
CA TYR A 216 7.02 -16.16 -4.36
C TYR A 216 8.37 -15.94 -3.63
N GLU A 217 8.41 -15.10 -2.61
CA GLU A 217 9.60 -14.85 -1.78
C GLU A 217 9.76 -15.85 -0.63
N GLY A 218 8.71 -16.64 -0.35
CA GLY A 218 8.68 -17.65 0.69
C GLY A 218 8.10 -17.16 2.02
N LEU A 219 7.84 -18.11 2.93
CA LEU A 219 7.08 -17.86 4.17
C LEU A 219 7.72 -16.81 5.08
N GLY A 220 9.03 -16.83 5.25
CA GLY A 220 9.72 -15.84 6.10
C GLY A 220 9.57 -14.43 5.58
N ALA A 221 9.75 -14.23 4.26
CA ALA A 221 9.53 -12.94 3.62
C ALA A 221 8.06 -12.51 3.73
N MET A 222 7.10 -13.40 3.49
CA MET A 222 5.67 -13.11 3.65
C MET A 222 5.35 -12.55 5.05
N ILE A 223 5.89 -13.16 6.12
CA ILE A 223 5.69 -12.70 7.49
C ILE A 223 6.27 -11.28 7.70
N ALA A 224 7.49 -11.05 7.24
CA ALA A 224 8.13 -9.73 7.30
C ALA A 224 7.32 -8.68 6.51
N ILE A 225 6.83 -9.04 5.32
CA ILE A 225 6.04 -8.16 4.45
C ILE A 225 4.65 -7.87 5.04
N VAL A 226 4.03 -8.82 5.76
CA VAL A 226 2.81 -8.53 6.55
C VAL A 226 3.08 -7.46 7.59
N ALA A 227 4.17 -7.55 8.34
CA ALA A 227 4.55 -6.54 9.33
C ALA A 227 4.84 -5.19 8.67
N PHE A 228 5.58 -5.18 7.56
CA PHE A 228 5.82 -4.00 6.74
C PHE A 228 4.51 -3.37 6.25
N GLY A 229 3.59 -4.21 5.77
CA GLY A 229 2.24 -3.82 5.38
C GLY A 229 1.47 -3.10 6.47
N ALA A 230 1.51 -3.63 7.69
CA ALA A 230 0.87 -3.03 8.86
C ALA A 230 1.49 -1.66 9.22
N MET A 231 2.81 -1.53 9.15
CA MET A 231 3.50 -0.26 9.39
C MET A 231 3.07 0.81 8.38
N PHE A 232 2.95 0.49 7.09
CA PHE A 232 2.42 1.41 6.07
C PHE A 232 0.96 1.78 6.30
N CYS A 233 0.12 0.84 6.73
CA CYS A 233 -1.26 1.14 7.10
C CYS A 233 -1.31 2.16 8.26
N LEU A 234 -0.48 1.97 9.29
CA LEU A 234 -0.39 2.91 10.43
C LEU A 234 0.11 4.29 9.98
N LEU A 235 1.13 4.34 9.12
CA LEU A 235 1.63 5.59 8.55
C LEU A 235 0.53 6.32 7.77
N ALA A 236 -0.18 5.60 6.90
CA ALA A 236 -1.27 6.17 6.11
C ALA A 236 -2.40 6.71 7.01
N ILE A 237 -2.78 5.99 8.07
CA ILE A 237 -3.78 6.40 9.06
C ILE A 237 -3.35 7.67 9.79
N GLN A 238 -2.11 7.71 10.31
CA GLN A 238 -1.59 8.87 11.05
C GLN A 238 -1.45 10.11 10.16
N ARG A 239 -0.98 9.92 8.93
CA ARG A 239 -0.78 11.03 7.98
C ARG A 239 -2.05 11.47 7.30
N LYS A 240 -3.10 10.63 7.28
CA LYS A 240 -4.31 10.80 6.46
C LYS A 240 -3.95 11.05 4.99
N SER A 241 -2.90 10.40 4.52
CA SER A 241 -2.33 10.57 3.19
C SER A 241 -1.39 9.41 2.86
N LEU A 242 -1.35 9.01 1.58
CA LEU A 242 -0.46 7.96 1.07
C LEU A 242 0.92 8.48 0.66
N ARG A 243 1.12 9.81 0.56
CA ARG A 243 2.31 10.41 -0.07
C ARG A 243 3.63 9.99 0.58
N ALA A 244 3.70 10.09 1.91
CA ALA A 244 4.91 9.68 2.63
C ALA A 244 5.15 8.17 2.52
N GLY A 245 4.08 7.35 2.50
CA GLY A 245 4.16 5.91 2.28
C GLY A 245 4.70 5.59 0.88
N MET A 246 4.14 6.20 -0.16
CA MET A 246 4.60 6.02 -1.55
C MET A 246 6.09 6.35 -1.70
N MET A 247 6.56 7.44 -1.08
CA MET A 247 7.97 7.83 -1.10
C MET A 247 8.85 6.81 -0.38
N ALA A 248 8.48 6.44 0.85
CA ALA A 248 9.25 5.51 1.67
C ALA A 248 9.34 4.11 1.02
N HIS A 249 8.25 3.64 0.42
CA HIS A 249 8.18 2.36 -0.28
C HIS A 249 9.10 2.36 -1.52
N ALA A 250 8.95 3.35 -2.39
CA ALA A 250 9.81 3.49 -3.56
C ALA A 250 11.30 3.56 -3.19
N TRP A 251 11.65 4.22 -2.09
CA TRP A 251 13.04 4.25 -1.61
C TRP A 251 13.51 2.92 -1.06
N TYR A 252 12.65 2.22 -0.29
CA TYR A 252 13.01 0.93 0.28
C TYR A 252 13.42 -0.04 -0.82
N ASP A 253 12.58 -0.19 -1.85
CA ASP A 253 12.83 -1.10 -2.95
C ASP A 253 13.99 -0.65 -3.84
N SER A 254 14.07 0.66 -4.14
CA SER A 254 15.16 1.23 -4.93
C SER A 254 16.51 1.01 -4.27
N LEU A 255 16.62 1.34 -2.96
CA LEU A 255 17.87 1.20 -2.23
C LEU A 255 18.25 -0.26 -1.99
N THR A 256 17.27 -1.14 -1.80
CA THR A 256 17.51 -2.59 -1.74
C THR A 256 18.13 -3.10 -3.04
N GLY A 257 17.56 -2.76 -4.19
CA GLY A 257 18.12 -3.18 -5.49
C GLY A 257 19.51 -2.59 -5.76
N ILE A 258 19.73 -1.33 -5.40
CA ILE A 258 21.07 -0.69 -5.52
C ILE A 258 22.08 -1.39 -4.61
N ALA A 259 21.72 -1.68 -3.36
CA ALA A 259 22.60 -2.39 -2.43
C ALA A 259 22.96 -3.79 -2.92
N LEU A 260 21.99 -4.53 -3.48
CA LEU A 260 22.22 -5.84 -4.09
C LEU A 260 23.12 -5.76 -5.32
N ALA A 261 22.96 -4.75 -6.18
CA ALA A 261 23.80 -4.52 -7.34
C ALA A 261 25.25 -4.26 -6.93
N ILE A 262 25.47 -3.44 -5.89
CA ILE A 262 26.79 -3.16 -5.34
C ILE A 262 27.40 -4.43 -4.75
N ALA A 263 26.65 -5.19 -3.94
CA ALA A 263 27.12 -6.42 -3.31
C ALA A 263 27.55 -7.47 -4.35
N LYS A 264 26.79 -7.64 -5.42
CA LYS A 264 27.17 -8.50 -6.56
C LYS A 264 28.44 -8.02 -7.26
N HIS A 265 28.54 -6.71 -7.51
CA HIS A 265 29.73 -6.14 -8.16
C HIS A 265 31.00 -6.35 -7.31
N MET A 266 30.86 -6.23 -5.99
CA MET A 266 31.96 -6.48 -5.03
C MET A 266 32.23 -7.97 -4.76
N ARG A 267 31.46 -8.88 -5.34
CA ARG A 267 31.55 -10.35 -5.13
C ARG A 267 31.41 -10.75 -3.65
N VAL A 268 30.55 -10.03 -2.91
CA VAL A 268 30.25 -10.30 -1.50
C VAL A 268 29.13 -11.33 -1.38
N ILE A 269 28.29 -11.43 -2.40
CA ILE A 269 27.16 -12.37 -2.53
C ILE A 269 27.17 -13.04 -3.90
#